data_3e2f152433815fc5591680d5670a14f2
#
_entry.id   3e2f152433815fc5591680d5670a14f2
#
_cell.length_a   1.000
_cell.length_b   1.000
_cell.length_c   1.000
_cell.angle_alpha   90.00
_cell.angle_beta   90.00
_cell.angle_gamma   90.00
#
_symmetry.space_group_name_H-M   'P 1'
#
loop_
_entity.id
_entity.type
_entity.pdbx_description
1 polymer ?
#
loop_
_entity_poly.entity_id
_entity_poly.type
_entity_poly.pdbx_seq_one_letter_code
_entity_poly.pdbx_strand_id
1 'polypeptide(L)'
;MAGIGIAVLLIPLWLNYQSTQDEQDLALPAETPSATPSVAPISTAAPIPGCELPATVRANNIIYGSAATDLPTASAFTLETNCGAIEFATDPKAPTTVGTMAWLANEGFFNNTACSRLTTQGIFVLQCGDPAGDRTGGPGFKFADENLPLPGADGNYIYPRGTVAMANSGPNTNGSQFFLVYQDSPLPPNYTIWGSITSGLDVLENIASAGVLDGSSDGSPTQAVVISRASTTP
;
A
#
# COMPACT_ATOMS: atom_id res chain seq x y z
N MET A 1 -30.46 -69.78 -25.13
CA MET A 1 -29.17 -69.15 -25.41
C MET A 1 -28.67 -68.55 -24.10
N ALA A 2 -27.62 -69.14 -23.58
CA ALA A 2 -27.12 -68.87 -22.23
C ALA A 2 -26.18 -67.62 -22.26
N GLY A 3 -26.40 -66.62 -21.38
CA GLY A 3 -25.49 -65.53 -21.14
C GLY A 3 -24.79 -65.73 -19.82
N ILE A 4 -23.49 -65.94 -19.88
CA ILE A 4 -22.61 -66.16 -18.73
C ILE A 4 -22.27 -64.79 -18.11
N GLY A 5 -22.68 -64.55 -16.87
CA GLY A 5 -22.26 -63.41 -16.05
C GLY A 5 -20.96 -63.79 -15.33
N ILE A 6 -19.95 -62.92 -15.54
CA ILE A 6 -18.67 -63.00 -14.82
C ILE A 6 -18.78 -62.11 -13.58
N ALA A 7 -18.77 -62.76 -12.41
CA ALA A 7 -18.64 -62.04 -11.13
C ALA A 7 -17.17 -61.79 -10.84
N VAL A 8 -16.80 -60.49 -10.71
CA VAL A 8 -15.48 -60.10 -10.25
C VAL A 8 -15.51 -59.95 -8.73
N LEU A 9 -14.80 -60.84 -8.05
CA LEU A 9 -14.56 -60.81 -6.62
C LEU A 9 -13.46 -59.74 -6.30
N LEU A 10 -13.84 -58.68 -5.62
CA LEU A 10 -12.89 -57.72 -5.03
C LEU A 10 -12.49 -58.27 -3.64
N ILE A 11 -11.24 -58.64 -3.49
CA ILE A 11 -10.61 -59.01 -2.21
C ILE A 11 -10.06 -57.75 -1.58
N PRO A 12 -10.43 -57.36 -0.36
CA PRO A 12 -9.78 -56.24 0.35
C PRO A 12 -8.46 -56.75 0.97
N LEU A 13 -7.37 -56.14 0.55
CA LEU A 13 -6.03 -56.36 1.13
C LEU A 13 -5.93 -55.55 2.43
N TRP A 14 -6.08 -56.20 3.56
CA TRP A 14 -5.73 -55.65 4.87
C TRP A 14 -4.24 -55.84 5.09
N LEU A 15 -3.46 -54.81 4.96
CA LEU A 15 -2.07 -54.81 5.41
C LEU A 15 -2.01 -54.41 6.87
N ASN A 16 -1.60 -55.40 7.69
CA ASN A 16 -1.22 -55.27 9.07
C ASN A 16 -0.08 -54.25 9.20
N TYR A 17 -0.34 -53.14 9.86
CA TYR A 17 0.71 -52.23 10.35
C TYR A 17 0.90 -52.53 11.85
N GLN A 18 1.92 -53.31 12.17
CA GLN A 18 2.39 -53.48 13.55
C GLN A 18 3.17 -52.25 13.97
N SER A 19 2.68 -51.56 14.99
CA SER A 19 3.38 -50.52 15.71
C SER A 19 4.48 -51.14 16.59
N THR A 20 5.72 -50.87 16.26
CA THR A 20 6.82 -50.99 17.20
C THR A 20 6.94 -49.66 17.95
N GLN A 21 6.60 -49.72 19.23
CA GLN A 21 6.89 -48.62 20.17
C GLN A 21 8.35 -48.77 20.58
N ASP A 22 9.20 -47.85 20.05
CA ASP A 22 10.49 -47.57 20.67
C ASP A 22 10.32 -46.29 21.50
N GLU A 23 10.35 -46.48 22.82
CA GLU A 23 10.57 -45.40 23.78
C GLU A 23 11.97 -44.79 23.51
N GLN A 24 11.98 -43.61 22.92
CA GLN A 24 13.17 -42.76 22.92
C GLN A 24 12.90 -41.46 23.73
N ASP A 25 13.60 -41.46 24.83
CA ASP A 25 13.92 -40.40 25.76
C ASP A 25 13.67 -38.96 25.21
N LEU A 26 12.68 -38.26 25.77
CA LEU A 26 12.38 -36.86 25.50
C LEU A 26 13.36 -35.98 26.27
N ALA A 27 14.53 -35.75 25.67
CA ALA A 27 15.35 -34.62 26.02
C ALA A 27 14.73 -33.35 25.39
N LEU A 28 14.24 -32.44 26.23
CA LEU A 28 13.79 -31.10 25.84
C LEU A 28 14.92 -30.40 25.08
N PRO A 29 14.68 -29.90 23.86
CA PRO A 29 15.67 -29.04 23.20
C PRO A 29 15.79 -27.73 23.99
N ALA A 30 17.02 -27.37 24.31
CA ALA A 30 17.39 -26.09 24.91
C ALA A 30 16.79 -24.94 24.12
N GLU A 31 16.16 -24.03 24.81
CA GLU A 31 15.61 -22.78 24.22
C GLU A 31 16.72 -22.03 23.49
N THR A 32 16.57 -21.95 22.18
CA THR A 32 17.40 -21.10 21.34
C THR A 32 17.12 -19.65 21.74
N PRO A 33 18.13 -18.81 22.01
CA PRO A 33 17.92 -17.43 22.39
C PRO A 33 17.11 -16.71 21.30
N SER A 34 15.99 -16.12 21.72
CA SER A 34 15.13 -15.27 20.91
C SER A 34 15.97 -14.27 20.12
N ALA A 35 15.87 -14.33 18.80
CA ALA A 35 16.54 -13.38 17.93
C ALA A 35 16.04 -11.97 18.30
N THR A 36 16.95 -11.15 18.78
CA THR A 36 16.76 -9.70 18.94
C THR A 36 16.26 -9.16 17.61
N PRO A 37 15.18 -8.35 17.56
CA PRO A 37 14.73 -7.76 16.32
C PRO A 37 15.88 -6.95 15.73
N SER A 38 16.34 -7.36 14.55
CA SER A 38 17.35 -6.63 13.79
C SER A 38 16.73 -5.31 13.39
N VAL A 39 17.16 -4.24 14.03
CA VAL A 39 16.87 -2.88 13.60
C VAL A 39 17.56 -2.75 12.24
N ALA A 40 16.75 -2.58 11.17
CA ALA A 40 17.29 -2.31 9.85
C ALA A 40 18.26 -1.11 9.93
N PRO A 41 19.42 -1.17 9.25
CA PRO A 41 20.40 -0.09 9.32
C PRO A 41 19.73 1.22 8.87
N ILE A 42 19.84 2.24 9.72
CA ILE A 42 19.44 3.61 9.37
C ILE A 42 20.27 4.00 8.16
N SER A 43 19.61 4.28 7.04
CA SER A 43 20.27 4.73 5.81
C SER A 43 21.19 5.90 6.13
N THR A 44 22.48 5.79 5.76
CA THR A 44 23.48 6.86 5.89
C THR A 44 23.38 7.89 4.75
N ALA A 45 22.29 7.89 3.98
CA ALA A 45 22.02 8.89 2.97
C ALA A 45 21.96 10.29 3.62
N ALA A 46 22.45 11.30 2.91
CA ALA A 46 22.37 12.69 3.37
C ALA A 46 20.89 13.06 3.57
N PRO A 47 20.54 13.74 4.66
CA PRO A 47 19.15 14.11 4.90
C PRO A 47 18.64 15.01 3.77
N ILE A 48 17.40 14.80 3.35
CA ILE A 48 16.71 15.66 2.40
C ILE A 48 16.58 17.03 3.05
N PRO A 49 17.02 18.13 2.41
CA PRO A 49 16.87 19.47 2.96
C PRO A 49 15.41 19.74 3.36
N GLY A 50 15.17 20.20 4.59
CA GLY A 50 13.82 20.44 5.11
C GLY A 50 13.08 19.20 5.61
N CYS A 51 13.64 18.00 5.48
CA CYS A 51 13.08 16.80 6.08
C CYS A 51 13.80 16.48 7.41
N GLU A 52 13.00 16.24 8.44
CA GLU A 52 13.51 15.67 9.70
C GLU A 52 13.63 14.16 9.62
N LEU A 53 14.45 13.55 10.46
CA LEU A 53 14.42 12.10 10.61
C LEU A 53 13.09 11.70 11.26
N PRO A 54 12.36 10.73 10.70
CA PRO A 54 11.08 10.34 11.27
C PRO A 54 11.27 9.71 12.66
N ALA A 55 10.48 10.16 13.62
CA ALA A 55 10.55 9.64 14.99
C ALA A 55 10.10 8.17 15.08
N THR A 56 9.13 7.77 14.26
CA THR A 56 8.54 6.43 14.27
C THR A 56 8.03 6.10 12.87
N VAL A 57 8.29 4.87 12.43
CA VAL A 57 7.64 4.29 11.24
C VAL A 57 6.85 3.08 11.71
N ARG A 58 5.56 3.04 11.40
CA ARG A 58 4.72 1.89 11.68
C ARG A 58 4.92 0.85 10.58
N ALA A 59 5.18 -0.39 10.99
CA ALA A 59 5.36 -1.52 10.09
C ALA A 59 4.20 -2.53 10.16
N ASN A 60 3.09 -2.18 10.82
CA ASN A 60 1.98 -3.09 11.02
C ASN A 60 0.79 -2.72 10.13
N ASN A 61 0.26 -3.70 9.43
CA ASN A 61 -1.02 -3.57 8.74
C ASN A 61 -2.16 -3.44 9.77
N ILE A 62 -3.06 -2.48 9.55
CA ILE A 62 -4.35 -2.41 10.23
C ILE A 62 -5.38 -2.95 9.25
N ILE A 63 -6.08 -4.03 9.63
CA ILE A 63 -7.06 -4.67 8.78
C ILE A 63 -8.45 -4.43 9.36
N TYR A 64 -9.33 -3.82 8.56
CA TYR A 64 -10.72 -3.54 8.96
C TYR A 64 -11.71 -4.58 8.42
N GLY A 65 -11.35 -5.34 7.38
CA GLY A 65 -12.20 -6.33 6.73
C GLY A 65 -13.28 -5.76 5.80
N SER A 66 -13.83 -4.58 6.10
CA SER A 66 -14.79 -3.85 5.26
C SER A 66 -14.65 -2.34 5.52
N ALA A 67 -15.10 -1.52 4.55
CA ALA A 67 -15.29 -0.10 4.76
C ALA A 67 -16.43 0.17 5.76
N ALA A 68 -16.43 1.36 6.36
CA ALA A 68 -17.57 1.83 7.14
C ALA A 68 -18.82 1.95 6.25
N THR A 69 -20.01 1.76 6.83
CA THR A 69 -21.29 1.94 6.13
C THR A 69 -21.64 3.41 5.93
N ASP A 70 -21.25 4.25 6.91
CA ASP A 70 -21.48 5.70 6.88
C ASP A 70 -20.13 6.39 6.66
N LEU A 71 -19.83 6.68 5.39
CA LEU A 71 -18.58 7.34 5.03
C LEU A 71 -18.68 8.85 5.30
N PRO A 72 -17.67 9.46 5.95
CA PRO A 72 -17.65 10.91 6.14
C PRO A 72 -17.43 11.64 4.81
N THR A 73 -17.88 12.88 4.75
CA THR A 73 -17.51 13.82 3.68
C THR A 73 -16.23 14.56 4.07
N ALA A 74 -15.43 14.91 3.08
CA ALA A 74 -14.27 15.76 3.27
C ALA A 74 -14.09 16.67 2.06
N SER A 75 -13.83 17.94 2.29
CA SER A 75 -13.52 18.93 1.25
C SER A 75 -12.01 19.06 1.01
N ALA A 76 -11.19 18.70 2.00
CA ALA A 76 -9.74 18.75 1.91
C ALA A 76 -9.08 17.71 2.84
N PHE A 77 -7.83 17.38 2.52
CA PHE A 77 -6.92 16.57 3.33
C PHE A 77 -5.64 17.35 3.63
N THR A 78 -5.08 17.10 4.80
CA THR A 78 -3.73 17.50 5.18
C THR A 78 -2.93 16.27 5.57
N LEU A 79 -1.81 16.05 4.90
CA LEU A 79 -0.80 15.05 5.25
C LEU A 79 0.35 15.78 5.93
N GLU A 80 0.46 15.65 7.24
CA GLU A 80 1.63 16.11 7.98
C GLU A 80 2.75 15.10 7.79
N THR A 81 3.85 15.49 7.17
CA THR A 81 5.00 14.61 6.96
C THR A 81 6.23 15.13 7.67
N ASN A 82 7.25 14.25 7.85
CA ASN A 82 8.55 14.68 8.36
C ASN A 82 9.32 15.60 7.38
N CYS A 83 8.78 15.86 6.18
CA CYS A 83 9.33 16.77 5.18
C CYS A 83 8.51 18.07 5.03
N GLY A 84 7.40 18.20 5.73
CA GLY A 84 6.46 19.31 5.63
C GLY A 84 5.04 18.83 5.35
N ALA A 85 4.08 19.75 5.39
CA ALA A 85 2.69 19.48 5.13
C ALA A 85 2.39 19.47 3.63
N ILE A 86 1.53 18.54 3.21
CA ILE A 86 0.97 18.46 1.87
C ILE A 86 -0.55 18.53 2.01
N GLU A 87 -1.17 19.53 1.38
CA GLU A 87 -2.61 19.72 1.44
C GLU A 87 -3.22 19.57 0.05
N PHE A 88 -4.41 18.98 -0.02
CA PHE A 88 -5.14 18.86 -1.27
C PHE A 88 -6.64 18.95 -1.06
N ALA A 89 -7.32 19.56 -2.03
CA ALA A 89 -8.76 19.59 -2.12
C ALA A 89 -9.25 18.24 -2.71
N THR A 90 -10.38 17.76 -2.25
CA THR A 90 -10.99 16.52 -2.76
C THR A 90 -11.78 16.78 -4.05
N ASP A 91 -11.93 15.75 -4.88
CA ASP A 91 -12.77 15.82 -6.08
C ASP A 91 -14.16 15.19 -5.77
N PRO A 92 -15.24 15.97 -5.84
CA PRO A 92 -16.60 15.48 -5.57
C PRO A 92 -17.10 14.43 -6.58
N LYS A 93 -16.37 14.18 -7.66
CA LYS A 93 -16.68 13.10 -8.62
C LYS A 93 -16.22 11.72 -8.15
N ALA A 94 -15.49 11.65 -7.03
CA ALA A 94 -15.05 10.40 -6.43
C ALA A 94 -15.55 10.27 -4.96
N PRO A 95 -16.87 10.34 -4.71
CA PRO A 95 -17.42 10.45 -3.36
C PRO A 95 -17.14 9.23 -2.49
N THR A 96 -17.18 8.02 -3.04
CA THR A 96 -16.87 6.79 -2.28
C THR A 96 -15.39 6.73 -1.92
N THR A 97 -14.51 7.12 -2.84
CA THR A 97 -13.07 7.19 -2.60
C THR A 97 -12.76 8.23 -1.53
N VAL A 98 -13.27 9.45 -1.68
CA VAL A 98 -13.08 10.54 -0.71
C VAL A 98 -13.56 10.11 0.68
N GLY A 99 -14.77 9.56 0.77
CA GLY A 99 -15.34 9.12 2.05
C GLY A 99 -14.56 7.97 2.69
N THR A 100 -14.13 6.98 1.90
CA THR A 100 -13.31 5.86 2.39
C THR A 100 -11.97 6.35 2.93
N MET A 101 -11.29 7.20 2.17
CA MET A 101 -9.98 7.74 2.56
C MET A 101 -10.11 8.66 3.77
N ALA A 102 -11.19 9.44 3.87
CA ALA A 102 -11.47 10.29 5.03
C ALA A 102 -11.75 9.45 6.28
N TRP A 103 -12.53 8.39 6.16
CA TRP A 103 -12.74 7.46 7.26
C TRP A 103 -11.41 6.83 7.72
N LEU A 104 -10.59 6.32 6.80
CA LEU A 104 -9.27 5.77 7.14
C LEU A 104 -8.37 6.81 7.82
N ALA A 105 -8.38 8.07 7.37
CA ALA A 105 -7.61 9.14 8.02
C ALA A 105 -8.09 9.41 9.44
N ASN A 106 -9.41 9.47 9.66
CA ASN A 106 -10.03 9.67 10.97
C ASN A 106 -9.72 8.53 11.95
N GLU A 107 -9.62 7.29 11.46
CA GLU A 107 -9.18 6.12 12.23
C GLU A 107 -7.65 6.10 12.48
N GLY A 108 -6.91 7.08 11.98
CA GLY A 108 -5.45 7.14 12.10
C GLY A 108 -4.71 6.09 11.27
N PHE A 109 -5.37 5.53 10.25
CA PHE A 109 -4.79 4.48 9.40
C PHE A 109 -3.46 4.89 8.77
N PHE A 110 -3.34 6.13 8.34
CA PHE A 110 -2.14 6.65 7.68
C PHE A 110 -1.06 7.13 8.66
N ASN A 111 -1.36 7.24 9.96
CA ASN A 111 -0.42 7.79 10.93
C ASN A 111 0.81 6.91 11.09
N ASN A 112 1.97 7.53 11.01
CA ASN A 112 3.30 6.90 11.06
C ASN A 112 3.56 5.88 9.94
N THR A 113 2.92 6.03 8.77
CA THR A 113 3.17 5.20 7.60
C THR A 113 4.13 5.88 6.64
N ALA A 114 5.04 5.09 6.04
CA ALA A 114 5.98 5.59 5.06
C ALA A 114 5.37 5.63 3.66
N CYS A 115 5.78 6.61 2.85
CA CYS A 115 5.58 6.59 1.42
C CYS A 115 6.60 5.63 0.81
N SER A 116 6.13 4.56 0.21
CA SER A 116 6.93 3.37 -0.12
C SER A 116 7.58 3.41 -1.51
N ARG A 117 7.19 4.38 -2.37
CA ARG A 117 7.69 4.44 -3.75
C ARG A 117 7.79 5.88 -4.24
N LEU A 118 8.91 6.17 -4.86
CA LEU A 118 9.17 7.39 -5.61
C LEU A 118 9.58 6.99 -7.03
N THR A 119 9.04 7.67 -8.05
CA THR A 119 9.48 7.53 -9.44
C THR A 119 9.99 8.85 -9.96
N THR A 120 11.12 8.84 -10.69
CA THR A 120 11.83 10.04 -11.13
C THR A 120 12.08 10.07 -12.64
N GLN A 121 11.60 9.07 -13.39
CA GLN A 121 11.66 9.02 -14.85
C GLN A 121 10.39 8.40 -15.43
N GLY A 122 9.94 8.93 -16.56
CA GLY A 122 8.75 8.47 -17.28
C GLY A 122 7.45 8.91 -16.60
N ILE A 123 7.30 8.59 -15.33
CA ILE A 123 6.24 9.09 -14.45
C ILE A 123 6.87 9.69 -13.19
N PHE A 124 6.18 10.64 -12.57
CA PHE A 124 6.72 11.48 -11.50
C PHE A 124 5.76 11.49 -10.32
N VAL A 125 5.83 10.45 -9.48
CA VAL A 125 4.89 10.26 -8.38
C VAL A 125 5.59 9.86 -7.09
N LEU A 126 5.00 10.28 -5.97
CA LEU A 126 5.26 9.74 -4.63
C LEU A 126 4.05 8.91 -4.21
N GLN A 127 4.22 7.61 -4.00
CA GLN A 127 3.16 6.70 -3.58
C GLN A 127 3.21 6.43 -2.09
N CYS A 128 2.06 6.61 -1.43
CA CYS A 128 1.86 6.49 0.01
C CYS A 128 0.64 5.62 0.33
N GLY A 129 0.29 5.51 1.62
CA GLY A 129 -0.93 4.85 2.06
C GLY A 129 -0.83 3.34 2.22
N ASP A 130 0.38 2.80 2.16
CA ASP A 130 0.67 1.41 2.50
C ASP A 130 1.16 1.31 3.95
N PRO A 131 0.37 0.74 4.87
CA PRO A 131 0.79 0.58 6.26
C PRO A 131 1.88 -0.47 6.48
N ALA A 132 2.08 -1.39 5.53
CA ALA A 132 3.16 -2.37 5.57
C ALA A 132 4.49 -1.79 5.06
N GLY A 133 4.44 -0.76 4.19
CA GLY A 133 5.61 -0.09 3.64
C GLY A 133 6.32 -0.86 2.53
N ASP A 134 5.75 -1.96 2.04
CA ASP A 134 6.32 -2.83 1.00
C ASP A 134 5.48 -2.87 -0.30
N ARG A 135 4.48 -2.01 -0.40
CA ARG A 135 3.52 -1.87 -1.51
C ARG A 135 2.47 -2.99 -1.59
N THR A 136 2.41 -3.87 -0.60
CA THR A 136 1.44 -4.97 -0.55
C THR A 136 0.32 -4.74 0.46
N GLY A 137 0.50 -3.81 1.39
CA GLY A 137 -0.45 -3.51 2.45
C GLY A 137 -1.70 -2.75 1.99
N GLY A 138 -2.69 -2.74 2.85
CA GLY A 138 -3.97 -2.08 2.63
C GLY A 138 -4.94 -2.32 3.76
N PRO A 139 -6.18 -1.79 3.68
CA PRO A 139 -7.14 -1.81 4.77
C PRO A 139 -7.87 -3.15 4.94
N GLY A 140 -7.57 -4.16 4.13
CA GLY A 140 -8.21 -5.47 4.16
C GLY A 140 -9.45 -5.60 3.28
N PHE A 141 -9.81 -4.55 2.56
CA PHE A 141 -10.91 -4.54 1.60
C PHE A 141 -10.53 -3.77 0.33
N LYS A 142 -11.34 -3.88 -0.70
CA LYS A 142 -11.22 -3.15 -1.96
C LYS A 142 -12.53 -2.51 -2.33
N PHE A 143 -12.47 -1.41 -3.10
CA PHE A 143 -13.65 -0.71 -3.61
C PHE A 143 -13.47 -0.30 -5.09
N ALA A 144 -14.59 0.03 -5.72
CA ALA A 144 -14.68 0.30 -7.15
C ALA A 144 -13.96 1.59 -7.56
N ASP A 145 -13.60 1.64 -8.83
CA ASP A 145 -13.06 2.84 -9.47
C ASP A 145 -14.13 3.90 -9.63
N GLU A 146 -13.75 5.16 -9.45
CA GLU A 146 -14.55 6.35 -9.68
C GLU A 146 -13.72 7.36 -10.50
N ASN A 147 -14.38 8.33 -11.14
CA ASN A 147 -13.72 9.46 -11.78
C ASN A 147 -12.46 9.10 -12.59
N LEU A 148 -12.55 8.02 -13.37
CA LEU A 148 -11.46 7.64 -14.28
C LEU A 148 -11.36 8.64 -15.43
N PRO A 149 -10.15 9.11 -15.79
CA PRO A 149 -9.98 10.01 -16.91
C PRO A 149 -10.20 9.29 -18.26
N LEU A 150 -10.45 10.05 -19.31
CA LEU A 150 -10.55 9.51 -20.65
C LEU A 150 -9.14 9.35 -21.27
N PRO A 151 -8.89 8.26 -22.01
CA PRO A 151 -7.60 8.07 -22.67
C PRO A 151 -7.36 9.12 -23.75
N GLY A 152 -6.13 9.55 -23.91
CA GLY A 152 -5.66 10.30 -25.05
C GLY A 152 -5.51 9.42 -26.31
N ALA A 153 -4.98 10.00 -27.38
CA ALA A 153 -4.84 9.31 -28.66
C ALA A 153 -3.83 8.13 -28.63
N ASP A 154 -2.90 8.15 -27.69
CA ASP A 154 -1.91 7.10 -27.44
C ASP A 154 -2.36 6.04 -26.43
N GLY A 155 -3.62 6.14 -25.96
CA GLY A 155 -4.17 5.25 -24.94
C GLY A 155 -3.84 5.62 -23.50
N ASN A 156 -2.98 6.62 -23.27
CA ASN A 156 -2.64 7.14 -21.95
C ASN A 156 -3.45 8.40 -21.62
N TYR A 157 -3.40 8.79 -20.35
CA TYR A 157 -3.83 10.09 -19.85
C TYR A 157 -2.64 10.77 -19.18
N ILE A 158 -2.48 12.06 -19.41
CA ILE A 158 -1.50 12.84 -18.67
C ILE A 158 -2.13 13.24 -17.33
N TYR A 159 -1.73 12.59 -16.24
CA TYR A 159 -2.09 13.01 -14.91
C TYR A 159 -1.30 14.30 -14.61
N PRO A 160 -1.98 15.46 -14.52
CA PRO A 160 -1.28 16.72 -14.33
C PRO A 160 -0.55 16.80 -13.00
N ARG A 161 0.51 17.60 -12.97
CA ARG A 161 1.16 18.00 -11.71
C ARG A 161 0.13 18.49 -10.70
N GLY A 162 0.19 17.97 -9.47
CA GLY A 162 -0.77 18.24 -8.42
C GLY A 162 -1.92 17.24 -8.29
N THR A 163 -2.07 16.29 -9.22
CA THR A 163 -3.11 15.26 -9.12
C THR A 163 -2.85 14.34 -7.92
N VAL A 164 -3.93 13.99 -7.23
CA VAL A 164 -3.97 12.90 -6.24
C VAL A 164 -4.86 11.79 -6.77
N ALA A 165 -4.29 10.58 -6.93
CA ALA A 165 -5.01 9.45 -7.50
C ALA A 165 -4.75 8.16 -6.72
N MET A 166 -5.69 7.20 -6.80
CA MET A 166 -5.56 5.91 -6.14
C MET A 166 -4.59 5.00 -6.89
N ALA A 167 -3.73 4.32 -6.14
CA ALA A 167 -3.00 3.16 -6.65
C ALA A 167 -3.89 1.92 -6.55
N ASN A 168 -3.80 1.02 -7.55
CA ASN A 168 -4.58 -0.21 -7.61
C ASN A 168 -3.79 -1.37 -8.24
N SER A 169 -4.36 -2.57 -8.20
CA SER A 169 -3.81 -3.79 -8.83
C SER A 169 -4.73 -4.29 -9.96
N GLY A 170 -5.36 -3.37 -10.67
CA GLY A 170 -6.33 -3.62 -11.74
C GLY A 170 -7.70 -3.00 -11.41
N PRO A 171 -8.69 -3.15 -12.30
CA PRO A 171 -9.98 -2.51 -12.16
C PRO A 171 -10.69 -2.85 -10.83
N ASN A 172 -11.28 -1.84 -10.19
CA ASN A 172 -12.06 -1.99 -8.96
C ASN A 172 -11.28 -2.61 -7.79
N THR A 173 -9.99 -2.31 -7.69
CA THR A 173 -9.13 -2.81 -6.60
C THR A 173 -8.51 -1.69 -5.76
N ASN A 174 -9.16 -0.52 -5.69
CA ASN A 174 -8.73 0.55 -4.80
C ASN A 174 -8.75 0.08 -3.35
N GLY A 175 -7.74 0.45 -2.61
CA GLY A 175 -7.60 0.17 -1.17
C GLY A 175 -7.29 1.45 -0.40
N SER A 176 -6.11 1.50 0.22
CA SER A 176 -5.63 2.70 0.92
C SER A 176 -4.46 3.39 0.22
N GLN A 177 -3.82 2.73 -0.74
CA GLN A 177 -2.66 3.28 -1.41
C GLN A 177 -3.06 4.33 -2.44
N PHE A 178 -2.33 5.44 -2.47
CA PHE A 178 -2.54 6.56 -3.39
C PHE A 178 -1.19 7.15 -3.81
N PHE A 179 -1.20 7.94 -4.86
CA PHE A 179 0.00 8.65 -5.30
C PHE A 179 -0.28 10.13 -5.52
N LEU A 180 0.77 10.90 -5.31
CA LEU A 180 0.84 12.35 -5.45
C LEU A 180 1.71 12.66 -6.66
N VAL A 181 1.17 13.34 -7.65
CA VAL A 181 1.85 13.65 -8.91
C VAL A 181 2.59 14.97 -8.77
N TYR A 182 3.92 14.96 -8.80
CA TYR A 182 4.72 16.18 -8.67
C TYR A 182 5.18 16.79 -10.01
N GLN A 183 5.03 16.06 -11.11
CA GLN A 183 5.22 16.52 -12.50
C GLN A 183 4.28 15.72 -13.40
N ASP A 184 3.84 16.32 -14.53
CA ASP A 184 2.95 15.68 -15.50
C ASP A 184 3.41 14.25 -15.84
N SER A 185 2.50 13.29 -15.68
CA SER A 185 2.83 11.86 -15.73
C SER A 185 1.90 11.12 -16.69
N PRO A 186 2.42 10.60 -17.81
CA PRO A 186 1.65 9.77 -18.72
C PRO A 186 1.44 8.37 -18.12
N LEU A 187 0.20 8.04 -17.80
CA LEU A 187 -0.21 6.75 -17.24
C LEU A 187 -1.47 6.24 -17.95
N PRO A 188 -1.72 4.93 -17.96
CA PRO A 188 -3.03 4.42 -18.36
C PRO A 188 -4.14 5.10 -17.55
N PRO A 189 -5.33 5.37 -18.13
CA PRO A 189 -6.42 6.09 -17.49
C PRO A 189 -7.22 5.22 -16.49
N ASN A 190 -6.50 4.45 -15.68
CA ASN A 190 -7.05 3.39 -14.82
C ASN A 190 -6.98 3.74 -13.33
N TYR A 191 -6.62 4.98 -13.00
CA TYR A 191 -6.43 5.39 -11.62
C TYR A 191 -7.44 6.46 -11.24
N THR A 192 -8.27 6.18 -10.24
CA THR A 192 -9.29 7.09 -9.72
C THR A 192 -8.66 8.40 -9.25
N ILE A 193 -9.00 9.52 -9.91
CA ILE A 193 -8.59 10.86 -9.48
C ILE A 193 -9.56 11.30 -8.38
N TRP A 194 -9.04 11.60 -7.19
CA TRP A 194 -9.87 11.96 -6.04
C TRP A 194 -9.45 13.24 -5.33
N GLY A 195 -8.41 13.93 -5.82
CA GLY A 195 -8.01 15.21 -5.27
C GLY A 195 -7.00 15.97 -6.13
N SER A 196 -6.75 17.21 -5.74
CA SER A 196 -5.77 18.11 -6.34
C SER A 196 -5.02 18.86 -5.25
N ILE A 197 -3.68 18.82 -5.29
CA ILE A 197 -2.80 19.46 -4.31
C ILE A 197 -2.95 20.98 -4.38
N THR A 198 -3.19 21.58 -3.22
CA THR A 198 -3.36 23.02 -3.04
C THR A 198 -2.16 23.67 -2.36
N SER A 199 -1.39 22.88 -1.58
CA SER A 199 -0.17 23.34 -0.90
C SER A 199 0.82 22.19 -0.73
N GLY A 200 2.13 22.46 -0.63
CA GLY A 200 3.17 21.45 -0.40
C GLY A 200 3.67 20.74 -1.65
N LEU A 201 3.43 21.27 -2.86
CA LEU A 201 4.06 20.74 -4.08
C LEU A 201 5.57 20.89 -4.06
N ASP A 202 6.09 21.96 -3.47
CA ASP A 202 7.51 22.19 -3.23
C ASP A 202 8.11 21.13 -2.29
N VAL A 203 7.35 20.65 -1.31
CA VAL A 203 7.75 19.52 -0.44
C VAL A 203 7.96 18.26 -1.29
N LEU A 204 7.03 17.94 -2.20
CA LEU A 204 7.15 16.78 -3.09
C LEU A 204 8.34 16.90 -4.04
N GLU A 205 8.55 18.08 -4.63
CA GLU A 205 9.67 18.35 -5.54
C GLU A 205 11.02 18.23 -4.81
N ASN A 206 11.07 18.70 -3.57
CA ASN A 206 12.26 18.56 -2.73
C ASN A 206 12.58 17.09 -2.42
N ILE A 207 11.56 16.30 -2.06
CA ILE A 207 11.70 14.85 -1.88
C ILE A 207 12.21 14.18 -3.17
N ALA A 208 11.59 14.52 -4.30
CA ALA A 208 11.94 13.95 -5.61
C ALA A 208 13.37 14.31 -6.03
N SER A 209 13.83 15.52 -5.73
CA SER A 209 15.19 15.97 -6.07
C SER A 209 16.29 15.16 -5.39
N ALA A 210 16.01 14.59 -4.22
CA ALA A 210 16.94 13.72 -3.51
C ALA A 210 17.01 12.31 -4.11
N GLY A 211 16.01 11.92 -4.89
CA GLY A 211 16.02 10.67 -5.65
C GLY A 211 15.64 9.43 -4.84
N VAL A 212 15.94 8.30 -5.42
CA VAL A 212 15.62 6.96 -4.93
C VAL A 212 16.83 6.36 -4.20
N LEU A 213 16.57 5.60 -3.13
CA LEU A 213 17.56 5.09 -2.20
C LEU A 213 18.69 4.28 -2.84
N ASP A 214 18.39 3.49 -3.85
CA ASP A 214 19.34 2.65 -4.60
C ASP A 214 19.91 3.34 -5.85
N GLY A 215 19.59 4.62 -6.07
CA GLY A 215 20.00 5.38 -7.25
C GLY A 215 19.25 5.03 -8.54
N SER A 216 18.25 4.16 -8.48
CA SER A 216 17.36 3.86 -9.61
C SER A 216 16.35 5.00 -9.84
N SER A 217 15.51 4.86 -10.85
CA SER A 217 14.43 5.81 -11.13
C SER A 217 13.08 5.41 -10.51
N ASP A 218 12.99 4.26 -9.84
CA ASP A 218 11.76 3.71 -9.27
C ASP A 218 12.09 2.86 -8.02
N GLY A 219 11.73 3.34 -6.86
CA GLY A 219 12.02 2.64 -5.60
C GLY A 219 11.65 3.47 -4.37
N SER A 220 12.17 3.12 -3.21
CA SER A 220 11.94 3.90 -2.00
C SER A 220 12.67 5.24 -2.07
N PRO A 221 12.09 6.34 -1.55
CA PRO A 221 12.81 7.61 -1.42
C PRO A 221 14.15 7.43 -0.68
N THR A 222 15.16 8.23 -1.02
CA THR A 222 16.49 8.22 -0.40
C THR A 222 16.42 8.31 1.14
N GLN A 223 15.51 9.10 1.66
CA GLN A 223 15.17 9.19 3.07
C GLN A 223 13.69 8.78 3.24
N ALA A 224 13.38 8.07 4.32
CA ALA A 224 11.99 7.72 4.62
C ALA A 224 11.12 8.97 4.75
N VAL A 225 10.09 9.06 3.92
CA VAL A 225 9.04 10.09 3.98
C VAL A 225 7.87 9.47 4.72
N VAL A 226 7.56 9.99 5.90
CA VAL A 226 6.57 9.41 6.81
C VAL A 226 5.44 10.39 7.03
N ILE A 227 4.21 9.93 6.81
CA ILE A 227 3.00 10.66 7.22
C ILE A 227 2.87 10.49 8.73
N SER A 228 3.21 11.53 9.50
CA SER A 228 3.05 11.52 10.96
C SER A 228 1.58 11.56 11.35
N ARG A 229 0.76 12.26 10.56
CA ARG A 229 -0.69 12.39 10.72
C ARG A 229 -1.36 12.72 9.40
N ALA A 230 -2.53 12.09 9.17
CA ALA A 230 -3.47 12.53 8.15
C ALA A 230 -4.73 13.09 8.82
N SER A 231 -5.24 14.21 8.33
CA SER A 231 -6.48 14.83 8.82
C SER A 231 -7.32 15.36 7.67
N THR A 232 -8.61 15.56 7.93
CA THR A 232 -9.59 16.02 6.93
C THR A 232 -10.31 17.28 7.39
N THR A 233 -10.72 18.10 6.43
CA THR A 233 -11.68 19.19 6.62
C THR A 233 -13.02 18.73 6.04
N PRO A 234 -14.15 18.87 6.76
CA PRO A 234 -15.50 18.53 6.29
C PRO A 234 -15.93 19.30 5.05
#